data_702dcd57b26cb638642a102b13c6f670
#
_entry.id   702dcd57b26cb638642a102b13c6f670
#
_cell.length_a   1.000
_cell.length_b   1.000
_cell.length_c   1.000
_cell.angle_alpha   90.00
_cell.angle_beta   90.00
_cell.angle_gamma   90.00
#
_symmetry.space_group_name_H-M   'P 1'
#
loop_
_entity.id
_entity.type
_entity.pdbx_description
1 polymer ?
#
loop_
_entity_poly.entity_id
_entity_poly.type
_entity_poly.pdbx_seq_one_letter_code
_entity_poly.pdbx_strand_id
1 'polypeptide(L)'
;ATTEIYTLSLHDALPICEVVEFISKAKGEPDWMREFRLKSYDAFLKLKNPSWGPDLSSINFDDYTYYIKSTDKQGHTWEEVPTEIKETFEKLGIPEAEHKYLAGASTQFESEVVYHNNLKELDDLGVIFTDTDTALKKYPDLLKEYFGKLVPPNDNKYAALNSAVWSGGSFIYVPKGVKLEKPVQSYFRINSERMGQFERTLIIVDEGASIHYVEGCTAPQYSKDSLHAAVVEIYVKKGGYCRYSTVQNWSNNIVNLVTKRSE
;
A
#
# COMPACT_ATOMS: atom_id res chain seq x y z
N ALA A 1 4.54 -7.52 29.83
CA ALA A 1 5.43 -6.52 29.25
C ALA A 1 4.55 -5.75 28.27
N THR A 2 4.15 -4.56 28.65
CA THR A 2 3.39 -3.60 27.83
C THR A 2 4.23 -3.30 26.61
N THR A 3 3.81 -3.76 25.45
CA THR A 3 4.34 -3.32 24.17
C THR A 3 3.93 -1.86 24.07
N GLU A 4 4.87 -0.95 24.31
CA GLU A 4 4.68 0.44 23.95
C GLU A 4 4.51 0.45 22.43
N ILE A 5 3.26 0.60 22.00
CA ILE A 5 2.96 1.06 20.65
C ILE A 5 3.63 2.43 20.60
N TYR A 6 4.78 2.51 19.94
CA TYR A 6 5.37 3.79 19.58
C TYR A 6 4.43 4.45 18.57
N THR A 7 3.28 4.89 19.06
CA THR A 7 2.59 6.03 18.51
C THR A 7 3.59 7.17 18.70
N LEU A 8 4.44 7.41 17.73
CA LEU A 8 4.85 8.76 17.44
C LEU A 8 3.56 9.48 17.06
N SER A 9 2.74 9.75 18.08
CA SER A 9 1.71 10.74 18.03
C SER A 9 2.46 12.06 17.85
N LEU A 10 2.78 12.35 16.61
CA LEU A 10 3.18 13.67 16.19
C LEU A 10 1.91 14.53 16.28
N HIS A 11 1.48 14.82 17.52
CA HIS A 11 0.37 15.71 17.82
C HIS A 11 0.64 17.16 17.41
N ASP A 12 1.89 17.46 17.02
CA ASP A 12 2.22 18.67 16.28
C ASP A 12 2.55 18.22 14.86
N ALA A 13 1.73 18.61 13.90
CA ALA A 13 1.90 18.28 12.49
C ALA A 13 3.31 18.67 12.05
N LEU A 14 4.21 17.67 11.97
CA LEU A 14 5.51 17.92 11.35
C LEU A 14 5.25 18.37 9.91
N PRO A 15 5.98 19.37 9.43
CA PRO A 15 5.96 19.71 8.01
C PRO A 15 6.17 18.43 7.19
N ILE A 16 5.42 18.22 6.12
CA ILE A 16 5.47 16.98 5.32
C ILE A 16 6.90 16.64 4.90
N CYS A 17 7.78 17.63 4.71
CA CYS A 17 9.18 17.39 4.39
C CYS A 17 9.93 16.60 5.49
N GLU A 18 9.67 16.86 6.76
CA GLU A 18 10.28 16.12 7.88
C GLU A 18 9.72 14.70 7.96
N VAL A 19 8.44 14.52 7.65
CA VAL A 19 7.81 13.19 7.53
C VAL A 19 8.44 12.37 6.43
N VAL A 20 8.73 12.94 5.26
CA VAL A 20 9.39 12.25 4.13
C VAL A 20 10.76 11.71 4.53
N GLU A 21 11.59 12.53 5.18
CA GLU A 21 12.90 12.10 5.67
C GLU A 21 12.77 11.05 6.79
N PHE A 22 11.80 11.24 7.69
CA PHE A 22 11.54 10.29 8.76
C PHE A 22 11.15 8.90 8.23
N ILE A 23 10.22 8.81 7.27
CA ILE A 23 9.79 7.55 6.67
C ILE A 23 10.99 6.84 6.04
N SER A 24 11.77 7.56 5.22
CA SER A 24 12.94 6.98 4.55
C SER A 24 13.95 6.42 5.54
N LYS A 25 14.23 7.15 6.61
CA LYS A 25 15.14 6.72 7.67
C LYS A 25 14.59 5.53 8.47
N ALA A 26 13.32 5.60 8.87
CA ALA A 26 12.66 4.55 9.66
C ALA A 26 12.61 3.21 8.92
N LYS A 27 12.42 3.25 7.59
CA LYS A 27 12.38 2.07 6.72
C LYS A 27 13.78 1.60 6.27
N GLY A 28 14.83 2.39 6.50
CA GLY A 28 16.19 2.07 6.06
C GLY A 28 16.30 1.96 4.55
N GLU A 29 15.72 2.92 3.84
CA GLU A 29 15.65 2.92 2.39
C GLU A 29 17.00 3.26 1.73
N PRO A 30 17.25 2.77 0.51
CA PRO A 30 18.41 3.19 -0.27
C PRO A 30 18.30 4.65 -0.73
N ASP A 31 19.42 5.31 -0.95
CA ASP A 31 19.50 6.74 -1.33
C ASP A 31 18.62 7.10 -2.53
N TRP A 32 18.55 6.25 -3.56
CA TRP A 32 17.72 6.52 -4.73
C TRP A 32 16.22 6.60 -4.42
N MET A 33 15.72 5.84 -3.43
CA MET A 33 14.32 5.91 -3.00
C MET A 33 14.08 7.18 -2.18
N ARG A 34 15.01 7.53 -1.29
CA ARG A 34 14.96 8.79 -0.57
C ARG A 34 14.93 9.99 -1.54
N GLU A 35 15.78 10.00 -2.56
CA GLU A 35 15.77 11.04 -3.60
C GLU A 35 14.47 11.06 -4.38
N PHE A 36 13.91 9.89 -4.71
CA PHE A 36 12.60 9.78 -5.36
C PHE A 36 11.51 10.44 -4.52
N ARG A 37 11.48 10.18 -3.21
CA ARG A 37 10.52 10.80 -2.29
C ARG A 37 10.65 12.32 -2.23
N LEU A 38 11.85 12.83 -2.09
CA LEU A 38 12.12 14.27 -2.02
C LEU A 38 11.72 15.00 -3.31
N LYS A 39 12.08 14.45 -4.48
CA LYS A 39 11.63 14.97 -5.77
C LYS A 39 10.10 14.94 -5.92
N SER A 40 9.48 13.91 -5.38
CA SER A 40 8.02 13.79 -5.39
C SER A 40 7.34 14.82 -4.48
N TYR A 41 7.93 15.11 -3.34
CA TYR A 41 7.46 16.18 -2.47
C TYR A 41 7.56 17.55 -3.13
N ASP A 42 8.66 17.84 -3.81
CA ASP A 42 8.82 19.06 -4.62
C ASP A 42 7.76 19.17 -5.72
N ALA A 43 7.41 18.05 -6.36
CA ALA A 43 6.33 18.01 -7.34
C ALA A 43 4.97 18.28 -6.69
N PHE A 44 4.69 17.68 -5.53
CA PHE A 44 3.47 17.90 -4.76
C PHE A 44 3.24 19.37 -4.44
N LEU A 45 4.29 20.09 -4.02
CA LEU A 45 4.20 21.51 -3.68
C LEU A 45 3.86 22.40 -4.91
N LYS A 46 4.29 22.00 -6.10
CA LYS A 46 4.11 22.75 -7.36
C LYS A 46 2.79 22.42 -8.06
N LEU A 47 2.29 21.21 -7.91
CA LEU A 47 1.08 20.75 -8.58
C LEU A 47 -0.18 21.34 -7.93
N LYS A 48 -1.12 21.76 -8.79
CA LYS A 48 -2.45 22.20 -8.36
C LYS A 48 -3.39 21.02 -8.21
N ASN A 49 -4.45 21.21 -7.43
CA ASN A 49 -5.56 20.26 -7.41
C ASN A 49 -6.11 20.07 -8.83
N PRO A 50 -6.53 18.83 -9.20
CA PRO A 50 -7.23 18.61 -10.46
C PRO A 50 -8.46 19.52 -10.58
N SER A 51 -8.68 20.08 -11.77
CA SER A 51 -9.85 20.91 -12.07
C SER A 51 -11.05 20.10 -12.55
N TRP A 52 -10.87 18.80 -12.76
CA TRP A 52 -11.90 17.82 -13.12
C TRP A 52 -12.25 16.99 -11.87
N GLY A 53 -13.51 16.66 -11.67
CA GLY A 53 -13.97 15.90 -10.52
C GLY A 53 -14.53 16.80 -9.41
N PRO A 54 -14.62 16.32 -8.17
CA PRO A 54 -15.16 17.09 -7.05
C PRO A 54 -14.23 18.25 -6.65
N ASP A 55 -14.78 19.21 -5.95
CA ASP A 55 -14.00 20.29 -5.33
C ASP A 55 -13.18 19.71 -4.16
N LEU A 56 -11.86 19.81 -4.26
CA LEU A 56 -10.90 19.33 -3.27
C LEU A 56 -10.20 20.49 -2.53
N SER A 57 -10.71 21.71 -2.65
CA SER A 57 -10.12 22.91 -2.04
C SER A 57 -10.19 22.91 -0.52
N SER A 58 -11.13 22.14 0.05
CA SER A 58 -11.30 21.99 1.50
C SER A 58 -10.29 21.06 2.16
N ILE A 59 -9.50 20.31 1.38
CA ILE A 59 -8.48 19.41 1.93
C ILE A 59 -7.34 20.25 2.48
N ASN A 60 -7.18 20.24 3.81
CA ASN A 60 -6.01 20.78 4.48
C ASN A 60 -5.02 19.66 4.77
N PHE A 61 -3.90 19.62 4.06
CA PHE A 61 -2.89 18.57 4.19
C PHE A 61 -2.20 18.54 5.55
N ASP A 62 -2.19 19.65 6.29
CA ASP A 62 -1.61 19.71 7.63
C ASP A 62 -2.48 19.01 8.70
N ASP A 63 -3.72 18.64 8.35
CA ASP A 63 -4.65 17.97 9.26
C ASP A 63 -4.46 16.46 9.35
N TYR A 64 -3.60 15.85 8.52
CA TYR A 64 -3.46 14.41 8.43
C TYR A 64 -2.15 13.90 9.04
N THR A 65 -2.24 12.72 9.64
CA THR A 65 -1.07 11.93 10.04
C THR A 65 -0.63 11.07 8.86
N TYR A 66 0.61 11.22 8.41
CA TYR A 66 1.13 10.59 7.21
C TYR A 66 1.77 9.23 7.42
N TYR A 67 2.13 8.90 8.66
CA TYR A 67 2.75 7.63 8.97
C TYR A 67 2.51 7.23 10.42
N ILE A 68 2.03 6.00 10.62
CA ILE A 68 1.90 5.36 11.92
C ILE A 68 2.55 3.98 11.83
N LYS A 69 3.54 3.72 12.68
CA LYS A 69 4.14 2.41 12.83
C LYS A 69 3.29 1.57 13.77
N SER A 70 2.49 0.67 13.22
CA SER A 70 1.56 -0.16 13.99
C SER A 70 2.20 -1.42 14.57
N THR A 71 3.36 -1.84 14.05
CA THR A 71 4.12 -3.01 14.53
C THR A 71 5.60 -2.89 14.19
N ASP A 72 6.44 -3.56 14.97
CA ASP A 72 7.88 -3.70 14.69
C ASP A 72 8.19 -4.93 13.83
N LYS A 73 7.25 -5.87 13.73
CA LYS A 73 7.43 -7.12 13.00
C LYS A 73 6.19 -7.47 12.20
N GLN A 74 6.40 -7.94 10.99
CA GLN A 74 5.38 -8.57 10.18
C GLN A 74 5.18 -10.02 10.65
N GLY A 75 3.94 -10.42 10.91
CA GLY A 75 3.59 -11.80 11.24
C GLY A 75 3.45 -12.65 9.97
N HIS A 76 3.82 -13.92 10.06
CA HIS A 76 3.61 -14.93 9.03
C HIS A 76 2.51 -15.92 9.41
N THR A 77 2.10 -15.90 10.67
CA THR A 77 0.92 -16.59 11.20
C THR A 77 0.03 -15.59 11.94
N TRP A 78 -1.26 -15.89 12.04
CA TRP A 78 -2.20 -15.01 12.75
C TRP A 78 -1.93 -14.92 14.25
N GLU A 79 -1.20 -15.91 14.82
CA GLU A 79 -0.76 -15.92 16.21
C GLU A 79 0.35 -14.89 16.48
N GLU A 80 1.10 -14.51 15.47
CA GLU A 80 2.19 -13.51 15.57
C GLU A 80 1.66 -12.07 15.44
N VAL A 81 0.43 -11.90 14.94
CA VAL A 81 -0.21 -10.57 14.81
C VAL A 81 -0.68 -10.08 16.18
N PRO A 82 -0.45 -8.80 16.54
CA PRO A 82 -0.97 -8.22 17.78
C PRO A 82 -2.48 -8.44 17.93
N THR A 83 -2.93 -8.81 19.14
CA THR A 83 -4.31 -9.27 19.41
C THR A 83 -5.37 -8.29 18.92
N GLU A 84 -5.21 -7.01 19.18
CA GLU A 84 -6.18 -5.97 18.78
C GLU A 84 -6.33 -5.86 17.26
N ILE A 85 -5.22 -6.01 16.55
CA ILE A 85 -5.19 -6.01 15.08
C ILE A 85 -5.82 -7.30 14.55
N LYS A 86 -5.45 -8.45 15.11
CA LYS A 86 -6.01 -9.76 14.77
C LYS A 86 -7.52 -9.79 14.92
N GLU A 87 -8.07 -9.36 16.06
CA GLU A 87 -9.51 -9.29 16.30
C GLU A 87 -10.24 -8.44 15.25
N THR A 88 -9.60 -7.37 14.76
CA THR A 88 -10.17 -6.54 13.69
C THR A 88 -10.32 -7.34 12.40
N PHE A 89 -9.29 -8.08 12.00
CA PHE A 89 -9.31 -8.88 10.77
C PHE A 89 -10.19 -10.15 10.90
N GLU A 90 -10.28 -10.74 12.10
CA GLU A 90 -11.20 -11.85 12.38
C GLU A 90 -12.66 -11.42 12.21
N LYS A 91 -13.05 -10.25 12.71
CA LYS A 91 -14.39 -9.68 12.52
C LYS A 91 -14.73 -9.44 11.05
N LEU A 92 -13.73 -9.23 10.21
CA LEU A 92 -13.86 -9.08 8.76
C LEU A 92 -13.86 -10.43 8.01
N GLY A 93 -13.63 -11.55 8.71
CA GLY A 93 -13.60 -12.90 8.13
C GLY A 93 -12.36 -13.21 7.28
N ILE A 94 -11.28 -12.44 7.42
CA ILE A 94 -10.09 -12.55 6.57
C ILE A 94 -9.35 -13.87 6.77
N PRO A 95 -9.05 -14.34 8.01
CA PRO A 95 -8.35 -15.60 8.22
C PRO A 95 -9.08 -16.81 7.62
N GLU A 96 -10.42 -16.85 7.72
CA GLU A 96 -11.21 -17.94 7.13
C GLU A 96 -11.14 -17.92 5.60
N ALA A 97 -11.26 -16.73 4.99
CA ALA A 97 -11.18 -16.58 3.54
C ALA A 97 -9.80 -16.98 2.99
N GLU A 98 -8.72 -16.64 3.71
CA GLU A 98 -7.36 -17.02 3.35
C GLU A 98 -7.22 -18.53 3.25
N HIS A 99 -7.52 -19.25 4.32
CA HIS A 99 -7.36 -20.71 4.36
C HIS A 99 -8.15 -21.44 3.28
N LYS A 100 -9.27 -20.90 2.87
CA LYS A 100 -10.21 -21.60 2.00
C LYS A 100 -10.05 -21.29 0.51
N TYR A 101 -9.69 -20.02 0.18
CA TYR A 101 -9.84 -19.52 -1.19
C TYR A 101 -8.60 -18.88 -1.79
N LEU A 102 -7.58 -18.52 -0.99
CA LEU A 102 -6.47 -17.71 -1.46
C LEU A 102 -5.18 -18.54 -1.64
N ALA A 103 -4.34 -18.13 -2.58
CA ALA A 103 -2.96 -18.62 -2.71
C ALA A 103 -1.98 -17.85 -1.81
N GLY A 104 -2.35 -16.63 -1.42
CA GLY A 104 -1.59 -15.79 -0.50
C GLY A 104 -2.43 -14.63 0.00
N ALA A 105 -2.12 -14.16 1.19
CA ALA A 105 -2.79 -13.03 1.84
C ALA A 105 -1.79 -12.07 2.47
N SER A 106 -2.10 -10.78 2.40
CA SER A 106 -1.37 -9.70 3.05
C SER A 106 -2.36 -8.77 3.73
N THR A 107 -2.06 -8.31 4.93
CA THR A 107 -2.89 -7.31 5.61
C THR A 107 -2.05 -6.13 6.07
N GLN A 108 -2.50 -4.94 5.72
CA GLN A 108 -1.93 -3.68 6.16
C GLN A 108 -2.86 -3.00 7.14
N PHE A 109 -2.31 -2.55 8.26
CA PHE A 109 -2.99 -1.78 9.27
C PHE A 109 -2.26 -0.45 9.43
N GLU A 110 -2.95 0.65 9.17
CA GLU A 110 -2.37 1.99 9.02
C GLU A 110 -1.28 2.03 7.93
N SER A 111 -0.04 2.32 8.31
CA SER A 111 1.08 2.46 7.38
C SER A 111 1.93 1.19 7.21
N GLU A 112 1.65 0.12 7.96
CA GLU A 112 2.50 -1.07 7.98
C GLU A 112 1.76 -2.34 7.58
N VAL A 113 2.44 -3.20 6.81
CA VAL A 113 1.97 -4.56 6.58
C VAL A 113 2.23 -5.39 7.83
N VAL A 114 1.17 -5.80 8.49
CA VAL A 114 1.20 -6.49 9.80
C VAL A 114 1.18 -8.00 9.68
N TYR A 115 0.68 -8.51 8.54
CA TYR A 115 0.60 -9.93 8.25
C TYR A 115 0.84 -10.19 6.78
N HIS A 116 1.60 -11.24 6.49
CA HIS A 116 1.82 -11.74 5.14
C HIS A 116 2.09 -13.23 5.15
N ASN A 117 1.34 -13.97 4.36
CA ASN A 117 1.51 -15.41 4.20
C ASN A 117 1.25 -15.84 2.75
N ASN A 118 2.09 -16.71 2.25
CA ASN A 118 1.97 -17.33 0.94
C ASN A 118 1.83 -18.85 1.10
N LEU A 119 0.97 -19.47 0.29
CA LEU A 119 1.06 -20.90 0.12
C LEU A 119 2.39 -21.26 -0.58
N LYS A 120 2.97 -22.39 -0.18
CA LYS A 120 4.20 -22.91 -0.78
C LYS A 120 4.14 -22.99 -2.31
N GLU A 121 2.95 -23.21 -2.86
CA GLU A 121 2.70 -23.25 -4.30
C GLU A 121 3.18 -21.98 -5.03
N LEU A 122 3.02 -20.78 -4.42
CA LEU A 122 3.52 -19.53 -5.02
C LEU A 122 5.05 -19.53 -5.13
N ASP A 123 5.72 -19.95 -4.07
CA ASP A 123 7.18 -20.02 -4.03
C ASP A 123 7.72 -21.06 -5.03
N ASP A 124 7.08 -22.23 -5.11
CA ASP A 124 7.45 -23.31 -6.04
C ASP A 124 7.27 -22.90 -7.52
N LEU A 125 6.33 -21.98 -7.80
CA LEU A 125 6.12 -21.40 -9.13
C LEU A 125 7.02 -20.20 -9.41
N GLY A 126 7.80 -19.74 -8.45
CA GLY A 126 8.64 -18.57 -8.55
C GLY A 126 7.88 -17.26 -8.58
N VAL A 127 6.62 -17.24 -8.13
CA VAL A 127 5.81 -16.03 -7.99
C VAL A 127 6.27 -15.27 -6.78
N ILE A 128 6.51 -13.98 -6.97
CA ILE A 128 6.80 -13.06 -5.86
C ILE A 128 5.49 -12.39 -5.48
N PHE A 129 5.04 -12.58 -4.25
CA PHE A 129 4.00 -11.79 -3.62
C PHE A 129 4.49 -11.36 -2.25
N THR A 130 4.67 -10.08 -2.06
CA THR A 130 5.16 -9.48 -0.81
C THR A 130 4.67 -8.03 -0.71
N ASP A 131 4.96 -7.34 0.38
CA ASP A 131 4.77 -5.90 0.46
C ASP A 131 5.86 -5.14 -0.30
N THR A 132 5.56 -3.88 -0.67
CA THR A 132 6.47 -3.06 -1.49
C THR A 132 7.71 -2.62 -0.71
N ASP A 133 7.63 -2.46 0.61
CA ASP A 133 8.79 -2.14 1.47
C ASP A 133 9.79 -3.31 1.52
N THR A 134 9.29 -4.53 1.62
CA THR A 134 10.10 -5.76 1.54
C THR A 134 10.68 -5.94 0.14
N ALA A 135 9.90 -5.68 -0.91
CA ALA A 135 10.36 -5.77 -2.29
C ALA A 135 11.49 -4.78 -2.59
N LEU A 136 11.44 -3.57 -2.03
CA LEU A 136 12.50 -2.58 -2.18
C LEU A 136 13.86 -3.09 -1.70
N LYS A 137 13.87 -3.92 -0.67
CA LYS A 137 15.08 -4.51 -0.09
C LYS A 137 15.53 -5.78 -0.81
N LYS A 138 14.58 -6.66 -1.18
CA LYS A 138 14.87 -7.98 -1.75
C LYS A 138 14.99 -7.98 -3.28
N TYR A 139 14.26 -7.10 -3.96
CA TYR A 139 14.15 -7.05 -5.42
C TYR A 139 14.34 -5.62 -5.98
N PRO A 140 15.42 -4.91 -5.57
CA PRO A 140 15.61 -3.50 -5.90
C PRO A 140 15.67 -3.24 -7.41
N ASP A 141 16.17 -4.17 -8.20
CA ASP A 141 16.31 -3.99 -9.66
C ASP A 141 14.94 -4.01 -10.35
N LEU A 142 14.03 -4.91 -9.94
CA LEU A 142 12.66 -4.91 -10.45
C LEU A 142 11.93 -3.61 -10.06
N LEU A 143 12.11 -3.13 -8.83
CA LEU A 143 11.51 -1.86 -8.46
C LEU A 143 12.06 -0.69 -9.29
N LYS A 144 13.37 -0.60 -9.49
CA LYS A 144 13.97 0.46 -10.31
C LYS A 144 13.46 0.45 -11.74
N GLU A 145 13.19 -0.73 -12.29
CA GLU A 145 12.70 -0.89 -13.66
C GLU A 145 11.26 -0.40 -13.83
N TYR A 146 10.37 -0.68 -12.88
CA TYR A 146 8.93 -0.47 -13.06
C TYR A 146 8.31 0.61 -12.16
N PHE A 147 8.81 0.78 -10.94
CA PHE A 147 8.19 1.65 -9.93
C PHE A 147 8.22 3.13 -10.35
N GLY A 148 7.05 3.76 -10.33
CA GLY A 148 6.91 5.17 -10.65
C GLY A 148 7.05 5.50 -12.14
N LYS A 149 6.88 4.51 -13.04
CA LYS A 149 6.97 4.71 -14.49
C LYS A 149 5.61 4.94 -15.14
N LEU A 150 4.59 4.15 -14.79
CA LEU A 150 3.22 4.36 -15.27
C LEU A 150 2.52 5.51 -14.54
N VAL A 151 2.80 5.67 -13.25
CA VAL A 151 2.29 6.77 -12.44
C VAL A 151 3.49 7.54 -11.86
N PRO A 152 4.13 8.40 -12.66
CA PRO A 152 5.26 9.21 -12.19
C PRO A 152 4.81 10.28 -11.19
N PRO A 153 5.72 10.81 -10.36
CA PRO A 153 5.40 11.84 -9.35
C PRO A 153 4.71 13.09 -9.89
N ASN A 154 4.94 13.43 -11.15
CA ASN A 154 4.35 14.62 -11.78
C ASN A 154 3.02 14.33 -12.51
N ASP A 155 2.45 13.15 -12.35
CA ASP A 155 1.17 12.78 -12.97
C ASP A 155 0.01 13.64 -12.47
N ASN A 156 -0.17 13.70 -11.17
CA ASN A 156 -1.12 14.56 -10.49
C ASN A 156 -0.68 14.81 -9.04
N LYS A 157 -1.32 15.77 -8.36
CA LYS A 157 -0.96 16.19 -7.00
C LYS A 157 -0.98 15.02 -5.99
N TYR A 158 -1.95 14.11 -6.10
CA TYR A 158 -2.12 13.01 -5.15
C TYR A 158 -1.17 11.84 -5.44
N ALA A 159 -0.82 11.62 -6.70
CA ALA A 159 0.28 10.72 -7.08
C ALA A 159 1.63 11.24 -6.59
N ALA A 160 1.84 12.55 -6.64
CA ALA A 160 3.03 13.20 -6.07
C ALA A 160 3.08 13.00 -4.55
N LEU A 161 1.96 13.24 -3.85
CA LEU A 161 1.87 13.02 -2.41
C LEU A 161 2.14 11.56 -2.04
N ASN A 162 1.45 10.60 -2.70
CA ASN A 162 1.73 9.18 -2.49
C ASN A 162 3.22 8.88 -2.71
N SER A 163 3.80 9.34 -3.81
CA SER A 163 5.21 9.08 -4.14
C SER A 163 6.18 9.64 -3.07
N ALA A 164 5.81 10.72 -2.38
CA ALA A 164 6.60 11.30 -1.31
C ALA A 164 6.50 10.50 0.01
N VAL A 165 5.30 10.04 0.38
CA VAL A 165 5.02 9.49 1.71
C VAL A 165 4.53 8.03 1.70
N TRP A 166 4.61 7.31 0.58
CA TRP A 166 4.10 5.95 0.47
C TRP A 166 4.68 5.00 1.52
N SER A 167 3.85 4.05 1.95
CA SER A 167 4.21 3.00 2.89
C SER A 167 3.34 1.77 2.65
N GLY A 168 3.96 0.59 2.65
CA GLY A 168 3.25 -0.66 2.38
C GLY A 168 2.78 -0.78 0.93
N GLY A 169 1.62 -1.41 0.75
CA GLY A 169 1.13 -1.82 -0.56
C GLY A 169 1.63 -3.21 -0.94
N SER A 170 1.33 -3.64 -2.17
CA SER A 170 1.65 -4.99 -2.63
C SER A 170 2.65 -4.95 -3.78
N PHE A 171 3.63 -5.83 -3.73
CA PHE A 171 4.51 -6.12 -4.84
C PHE A 171 4.26 -7.55 -5.35
N ILE A 172 3.93 -7.66 -6.63
CA ILE A 172 3.65 -8.93 -7.27
C ILE A 172 4.44 -9.06 -8.57
N TYR A 173 5.15 -10.17 -8.73
CA TYR A 173 5.76 -10.58 -9.98
C TYR A 173 5.34 -12.01 -10.31
N VAL A 174 4.70 -12.19 -11.47
CA VAL A 174 4.29 -13.49 -11.97
C VAL A 174 5.19 -13.87 -13.16
N PRO A 175 6.04 -14.91 -13.03
CA PRO A 175 6.97 -15.30 -14.07
C PRO A 175 6.30 -15.75 -15.36
N LYS A 176 7.05 -15.67 -16.46
CA LYS A 176 6.62 -16.08 -17.81
C LYS A 176 5.94 -17.44 -17.83
N GLY A 177 4.74 -17.47 -18.39
CA GLY A 177 3.93 -18.67 -18.59
C GLY A 177 3.24 -19.22 -17.34
N VAL A 178 3.50 -18.67 -16.16
CA VAL A 178 2.88 -19.12 -14.90
C VAL A 178 1.42 -18.64 -14.87
N LYS A 179 0.50 -19.56 -14.56
CA LYS A 179 -0.94 -19.28 -14.45
C LYS A 179 -1.41 -19.64 -13.05
N LEU A 180 -1.78 -18.63 -12.26
CA LEU A 180 -2.31 -18.84 -10.92
C LEU A 180 -3.82 -19.14 -11.00
N GLU A 181 -4.23 -20.26 -10.40
CA GLU A 181 -5.63 -20.67 -10.33
C GLU A 181 -6.37 -19.96 -9.20
N LYS A 182 -5.71 -19.84 -8.03
CA LYS A 182 -6.27 -19.15 -6.87
C LYS A 182 -5.84 -17.68 -6.84
N PRO A 183 -6.72 -16.76 -6.41
CA PRO A 183 -6.34 -15.38 -6.25
C PRO A 183 -5.36 -15.18 -5.08
N VAL A 184 -4.60 -14.08 -5.15
CA VAL A 184 -3.92 -13.49 -4.00
C VAL A 184 -4.66 -12.23 -3.57
N GLN A 185 -4.63 -11.92 -2.29
CA GLN A 185 -5.41 -10.81 -1.74
C GLN A 185 -4.59 -9.95 -0.79
N SER A 186 -4.76 -8.64 -0.90
CA SER A 186 -4.29 -7.68 0.11
C SER A 186 -5.46 -6.95 0.74
N TYR A 187 -5.34 -6.72 2.04
CA TYR A 187 -6.31 -5.99 2.83
C TYR A 187 -5.69 -4.74 3.43
N PHE A 188 -6.35 -3.59 3.23
CA PHE A 188 -5.91 -2.29 3.73
C PHE A 188 -6.92 -1.74 4.72
N ARG A 189 -6.48 -1.43 5.93
CA ARG A 189 -7.31 -0.92 7.00
C ARG A 189 -6.78 0.40 7.53
N ILE A 190 -7.57 1.46 7.41
CA ILE A 190 -7.41 2.70 8.18
C ILE A 190 -8.16 2.50 9.50
N ASN A 191 -7.51 2.73 10.63
CA ASN A 191 -8.10 2.50 11.95
C ASN A 191 -7.95 3.70 12.90
N SER A 192 -7.37 4.81 12.46
CA SER A 192 -7.19 6.04 13.21
C SER A 192 -7.86 7.22 12.52
N GLU A 193 -8.38 8.14 13.34
CA GLU A 193 -8.95 9.40 12.87
C GLU A 193 -7.85 10.29 12.27
N ARG A 194 -8.16 11.05 11.22
CA ARG A 194 -7.20 11.89 10.49
C ARG A 194 -5.99 11.15 9.92
N MET A 195 -6.09 9.84 9.77
CA MET A 195 -5.02 9.05 9.16
C MET A 195 -5.01 9.23 7.65
N GLY A 196 -3.82 9.47 7.09
CA GLY A 196 -3.53 9.31 5.68
C GLY A 196 -2.96 7.92 5.40
N GLN A 197 -3.55 7.16 4.50
CA GLN A 197 -3.01 5.89 4.02
C GLN A 197 -2.57 6.02 2.56
N PHE A 198 -1.33 5.66 2.28
CA PHE A 198 -0.64 5.94 1.01
C PHE A 198 0.07 4.69 0.48
N GLU A 199 -0.64 3.58 0.38
CA GLU A 199 -0.05 2.35 -0.14
C GLU A 199 0.34 2.50 -1.62
N ARG A 200 1.39 1.76 -2.01
CA ARG A 200 1.84 1.71 -3.39
C ARG A 200 1.98 0.28 -3.87
N THR A 201 1.09 -0.10 -4.78
CA THR A 201 1.02 -1.45 -5.33
C THR A 201 1.63 -1.50 -6.72
N LEU A 202 2.51 -2.49 -6.94
CA LEU A 202 3.15 -2.76 -8.22
C LEU A 202 2.93 -4.22 -8.61
N ILE A 203 2.28 -4.44 -9.75
CA ILE A 203 1.98 -5.77 -10.28
C ILE A 203 2.65 -5.94 -11.64
N ILE A 204 3.46 -6.97 -11.79
CA ILE A 204 4.14 -7.30 -13.04
C ILE A 204 3.73 -8.73 -13.44
N VAL A 205 3.04 -8.84 -14.56
CA VAL A 205 2.61 -10.13 -15.15
C VAL A 205 3.42 -10.36 -16.41
N ASP A 206 4.32 -11.33 -16.38
CA ASP A 206 5.22 -11.59 -17.49
C ASP A 206 4.50 -12.30 -18.65
N GLU A 207 5.20 -12.53 -19.77
CA GLU A 207 4.65 -13.06 -21.01
C GLU A 207 3.85 -14.36 -20.77
N GLY A 208 2.60 -14.39 -21.22
CA GLY A 208 1.72 -15.54 -21.12
C GLY A 208 1.32 -15.95 -19.70
N ALA A 209 1.70 -15.17 -18.69
CA ALA A 209 1.34 -15.41 -17.30
C ALA A 209 -0.08 -14.92 -16.97
N SER A 210 -0.66 -15.42 -15.87
CA SER A 210 -1.97 -14.92 -15.41
C SER A 210 -2.10 -14.90 -13.90
N ILE A 211 -2.81 -13.86 -13.40
CA ILE A 211 -3.12 -13.68 -11.99
C ILE A 211 -4.51 -13.05 -11.78
N HIS A 212 -5.15 -13.40 -10.68
CA HIS A 212 -6.25 -12.64 -10.10
C HIS A 212 -5.78 -12.06 -8.76
N TYR A 213 -5.67 -10.74 -8.71
CA TYR A 213 -5.38 -9.99 -7.48
C TYR A 213 -6.64 -9.32 -6.95
N VAL A 214 -6.89 -9.48 -5.66
CA VAL A 214 -8.03 -8.89 -4.96
C VAL A 214 -7.52 -7.89 -3.93
N GLU A 215 -8.07 -6.70 -3.95
CA GLU A 215 -7.78 -5.64 -2.98
C GLU A 215 -9.02 -5.33 -2.15
N GLY A 216 -8.90 -5.43 -0.84
CA GLY A 216 -9.93 -5.02 0.11
C GLY A 216 -9.50 -3.79 0.88
N CYS A 217 -10.35 -2.75 0.91
CA CYS A 217 -10.05 -1.52 1.62
C CYS A 217 -11.20 -1.17 2.56
N THR A 218 -10.90 -0.90 3.83
CA THR A 218 -11.92 -0.57 4.83
C THR A 218 -11.46 0.51 5.81
N ALA A 219 -12.42 1.30 6.31
CA ALA A 219 -12.22 2.20 7.43
C ALA A 219 -13.51 2.27 8.26
N PRO A 220 -13.43 2.36 9.61
CA PRO A 220 -14.58 2.66 10.43
C PRO A 220 -14.98 4.13 10.25
N GLN A 221 -16.16 4.48 10.75
CA GLN A 221 -16.62 5.86 10.75
C GLN A 221 -16.05 6.59 11.96
N TYR A 222 -15.32 7.67 11.73
CA TYR A 222 -14.82 8.59 12.73
C TYR A 222 -15.55 9.94 12.64
N SER A 223 -15.27 10.85 13.58
CA SER A 223 -15.83 12.20 13.58
C SER A 223 -15.14 13.15 12.60
N LYS A 224 -13.92 12.84 12.21
CA LYS A 224 -13.09 13.62 11.29
C LYS A 224 -12.70 12.81 10.07
N ASP A 225 -12.41 13.50 8.98
CA ASP A 225 -12.06 12.89 7.72
C ASP A 225 -10.67 12.24 7.77
N SER A 226 -10.54 11.13 7.07
CA SER A 226 -9.26 10.48 6.76
C SER A 226 -9.00 10.49 5.27
N LEU A 227 -7.73 10.40 4.86
CA LEU A 227 -7.31 10.51 3.48
C LEU A 227 -6.73 9.16 2.99
N HIS A 228 -7.26 8.67 1.88
CA HIS A 228 -6.70 7.53 1.18
C HIS A 228 -6.23 7.95 -0.21
N ALA A 229 -4.93 7.90 -0.45
CA ALA A 229 -4.34 8.28 -1.74
C ALA A 229 -3.31 7.23 -2.20
N ALA A 230 -3.82 6.08 -2.63
CA ALA A 230 -3.03 4.97 -3.13
C ALA A 230 -2.59 5.16 -4.58
N VAL A 231 -1.53 4.46 -4.97
CA VAL A 231 -1.11 4.31 -6.36
C VAL A 231 -0.97 2.84 -6.71
N VAL A 232 -1.55 2.44 -7.84
CA VAL A 232 -1.45 1.09 -8.39
C VAL A 232 -0.91 1.15 -9.81
N GLU A 233 0.19 0.43 -10.04
CA GLU A 233 0.82 0.28 -11.35
C GLU A 233 0.79 -1.19 -11.76
N ILE A 234 0.24 -1.50 -12.95
CA ILE A 234 0.05 -2.87 -13.44
C ILE A 234 0.69 -2.99 -14.82
N TYR A 235 1.69 -3.86 -14.95
CA TYR A 235 2.35 -4.20 -16.20
C TYR A 235 1.93 -5.59 -16.63
N VAL A 236 1.33 -5.71 -17.83
CA VAL A 236 0.93 -7.00 -18.39
C VAL A 236 1.63 -7.19 -19.73
N LYS A 237 2.65 -8.06 -19.75
CA LYS A 237 3.42 -8.32 -20.96
C LYS A 237 2.63 -9.17 -21.96
N LYS A 238 3.16 -9.33 -23.17
CA LYS A 238 2.52 -10.00 -24.31
C LYS A 238 1.87 -11.33 -23.93
N GLY A 239 0.56 -11.45 -24.18
CA GLY A 239 -0.22 -12.65 -23.90
C GLY A 239 -0.47 -12.91 -22.41
N GLY A 240 -0.06 -11.99 -21.54
CA GLY A 240 -0.37 -12.03 -20.12
C GLY A 240 -1.81 -11.65 -19.81
N TYR A 241 -2.27 -11.97 -18.61
CA TYR A 241 -3.61 -11.63 -18.13
C TYR A 241 -3.58 -11.26 -16.65
N CYS A 242 -4.11 -10.09 -16.31
CA CYS A 242 -4.29 -9.64 -14.94
C CYS A 242 -5.77 -9.31 -14.68
N ARG A 243 -6.39 -10.01 -13.73
CA ARG A 243 -7.66 -9.58 -13.16
C ARG A 243 -7.39 -8.85 -11.86
N TYR A 244 -7.70 -7.56 -11.83
CA TYR A 244 -7.64 -6.74 -10.63
C TYR A 244 -9.06 -6.48 -10.14
N SER A 245 -9.36 -6.91 -8.91
CA SER A 245 -10.65 -6.67 -8.26
C SER A 245 -10.43 -5.86 -6.98
N THR A 246 -11.21 -4.81 -6.78
CA THR A 246 -11.18 -4.03 -5.55
C THR A 246 -12.55 -4.05 -4.88
N VAL A 247 -12.55 -4.28 -3.58
CA VAL A 247 -13.73 -4.21 -2.70
C VAL A 247 -13.47 -3.09 -1.70
N GLN A 248 -14.20 -1.99 -1.83
CA GLN A 248 -14.03 -0.82 -0.99
C GLN A 248 -15.24 -0.62 -0.10
N ASN A 249 -15.02 -0.62 1.20
CA ASN A 249 -16.03 -0.37 2.22
C ASN A 249 -15.60 0.80 3.10
N TRP A 250 -15.66 1.99 2.51
CA TRP A 250 -15.30 3.23 3.17
C TRP A 250 -16.51 3.85 3.88
N SER A 251 -16.28 4.45 5.03
CA SER A 251 -17.22 5.37 5.63
C SER A 251 -17.30 6.68 4.82
N ASN A 252 -18.39 7.45 4.99
CA ASN A 252 -18.66 8.64 4.19
C ASN A 252 -17.64 9.78 4.41
N ASN A 253 -16.82 9.70 5.43
CA ASN A 253 -15.78 10.68 5.77
C ASN A 253 -14.37 10.25 5.32
N ILE A 254 -14.26 9.36 4.35
CA ILE A 254 -12.99 9.03 3.71
C ILE A 254 -12.87 9.77 2.39
N VAL A 255 -11.84 10.61 2.28
CA VAL A 255 -11.45 11.23 1.01
C VAL A 255 -10.57 10.24 0.25
N ASN A 256 -11.14 9.59 -0.78
CA ASN A 256 -10.50 8.51 -1.52
C ASN A 256 -10.00 9.00 -2.88
N LEU A 257 -8.69 9.19 -3.03
CA LEU A 257 -8.01 9.81 -4.17
C LEU A 257 -6.94 8.86 -4.73
N VAL A 258 -7.37 7.78 -5.35
CA VAL A 258 -6.51 6.70 -5.86
C VAL A 258 -6.18 6.89 -7.34
N THR A 259 -4.92 6.67 -7.71
CA THR A 259 -4.48 6.64 -9.11
C THR A 259 -4.08 5.22 -9.49
N LYS A 260 -4.76 4.64 -10.50
CA LYS A 260 -4.48 3.28 -11.01
C LYS A 260 -4.21 3.33 -12.50
N ARG A 261 -3.13 2.67 -12.96
CA ARG A 261 -2.78 2.54 -14.37
C ARG A 261 -2.28 1.15 -14.73
N SER A 262 -2.56 0.75 -15.96
CA SER A 262 -2.07 -0.49 -16.56
C SER A 262 -1.50 -0.26 -17.94
N GLU A 263 -0.51 -1.03 -18.32
CA GLU A 263 0.10 -1.13 -19.63
C GLU A 263 0.20 -2.58 -20.07
#